data_ebbab7225dffccd6564f0c1f7aea3d09
#
_entry.id   ebbab7225dffccd6564f0c1f7aea3d09
#
_cell.length_a   1.000
_cell.length_b   1.000
_cell.length_c   1.000
_cell.angle_alpha   90.00
_cell.angle_beta   90.00
_cell.angle_gamma   90.00
#
_symmetry.space_group_name_H-M   'P 1'
#
loop_
_entity.id
_entity.type
_entity.pdbx_description
1 polymer ?
#
loop_
_entity_poly.entity_id
_entity_poly.type
_entity_poly.pdbx_seq_one_letter_code
_entity_poly.pdbx_strand_id
1 'polypeptide(L)'
;MRQLVAQRLGGVPGPFVLAFLYLVPLVLWAATAPLNTRFAGSFQTLTSLAVLLAYAGTSAYALNLVLGARLRAVEALFGGLERMYRAHRVNGELAFALLLGHVILILASRATISTETALDLLGPGAGWTVFAGVLAFTGMTVAIVVTLFGRVNHELFVYLQRSFGVVFLGATYHVFTSSGPRSDSRALNLYLAALATLGIAAFVYRSVLGSLLVRRWRYRVVGVKRLDEHVTEFELEPLGKPLDFAPGQFVFVCFHSAALDRQFGPLLRNQFHPFSITSAPNEGTLRITVKAVGDYTRAMRLLERAAEAVVEGPYGSFGAGIDSDRQIWIAGGIGVTPFLSMARSLDGAGPAIDFYYCVEHATEAHFLDELRSIARETDGFRVVLVPRESDGFLTGERLAAENEDLAQTDVLVCGPPAMIDSLRAQLNAHGLPRDCFHAEEFGFAKIGRPRTAEDLQPGALRSDPKLLVSLAAVAFAGPALAVALLIGTYLLARSR
;
A
#
# COMPACT_ATOMS: atom_id res chain seq x y z
N MET A 1 -25.52 -3.79 7.97
CA MET A 1 -25.37 -4.41 9.30
C MET A 1 -23.92 -4.72 9.70
N ARG A 2 -23.00 -5.15 8.80
CA ARG A 2 -21.56 -5.35 9.11
C ARG A 2 -20.78 -4.03 9.25
N GLN A 3 -21.12 -2.99 8.50
CA GLN A 3 -20.51 -1.65 8.61
C GLN A 3 -20.91 -0.92 9.89
N LEU A 4 -22.15 -1.08 10.37
CA LEU A 4 -22.65 -0.52 11.64
C LEU A 4 -21.94 -1.07 12.89
N VAL A 5 -21.41 -2.30 12.83
CA VAL A 5 -20.65 -2.88 13.95
C VAL A 5 -19.24 -2.30 14.03
N ALA A 6 -18.60 -1.96 12.89
CA ALA A 6 -17.29 -1.31 12.85
C ALA A 6 -17.35 0.16 13.37
N GLN A 7 -18.43 0.89 13.10
CA GLN A 7 -18.66 2.25 13.59
C GLN A 7 -18.86 2.32 15.10
N ARG A 8 -19.50 1.30 15.72
CA ARG A 8 -19.74 1.30 17.19
C ARG A 8 -18.50 1.00 18.04
N LEU A 9 -17.41 0.51 17.47
CA LEU A 9 -16.19 0.14 18.20
C LEU A 9 -15.11 1.24 18.21
N GLY A 10 -15.38 2.43 17.66
CA GLY A 10 -14.49 3.61 17.76
C GLY A 10 -13.07 3.42 17.19
N GLY A 11 -12.77 2.32 16.50
CA GLY A 11 -11.46 2.02 15.96
C GLY A 11 -11.52 0.99 14.82
N VAL A 12 -10.60 1.11 13.89
CA VAL A 12 -10.43 0.15 12.79
C VAL A 12 -9.86 -1.15 13.37
N PRO A 13 -10.54 -2.32 13.28
CA PRO A 13 -10.12 -3.54 13.97
C PRO A 13 -8.85 -4.18 13.39
N GLY A 14 -8.47 -3.84 12.16
CA GLY A 14 -7.37 -4.45 11.42
C GLY A 14 -6.04 -4.50 12.17
N PRO A 15 -5.50 -3.39 12.71
CA PRO A 15 -4.25 -3.41 13.47
C PRO A 15 -4.29 -4.29 14.71
N PHE A 16 -5.43 -4.32 15.43
CA PHE A 16 -5.60 -5.18 16.61
C PHE A 16 -5.66 -6.66 16.23
N VAL A 17 -6.30 -6.99 15.10
CA VAL A 17 -6.34 -8.35 14.56
C VAL A 17 -4.91 -8.80 14.21
N LEU A 18 -4.11 -7.95 13.55
CA LEU A 18 -2.71 -8.27 13.26
C LEU A 18 -1.90 -8.51 14.54
N ALA A 19 -2.00 -7.59 15.51
CA ALA A 19 -1.30 -7.73 16.79
C ALA A 19 -1.68 -9.03 17.52
N PHE A 20 -2.96 -9.36 17.57
CA PHE A 20 -3.43 -10.62 18.14
C PHE A 20 -2.83 -11.83 17.43
N LEU A 21 -2.85 -11.85 16.09
CA LEU A 21 -2.30 -12.95 15.30
C LEU A 21 -0.78 -13.09 15.47
N TYR A 22 -0.04 -12.04 15.81
CA TYR A 22 1.40 -12.15 16.13
C TYR A 22 1.66 -12.73 17.53
N LEU A 23 0.77 -12.48 18.48
CA LEU A 23 0.93 -12.95 19.85
C LEU A 23 0.63 -14.46 19.98
N VAL A 24 -0.32 -14.98 19.20
CA VAL A 24 -0.73 -16.40 19.30
C VAL A 24 0.45 -17.38 19.21
N PRO A 25 1.36 -17.34 18.23
CA PRO A 25 2.45 -18.29 18.14
C PRO A 25 3.45 -18.14 19.30
N LEU A 26 3.59 -16.93 19.89
CA LEU A 26 4.47 -16.70 21.05
C LEU A 26 3.89 -17.35 22.30
N VAL A 27 2.59 -17.24 22.53
CA VAL A 27 1.88 -17.88 23.66
C VAL A 27 1.92 -19.41 23.50
N LEU A 28 1.62 -19.92 22.29
CA LEU A 28 1.68 -21.35 22.01
C LEU A 28 3.09 -21.92 22.20
N TRP A 29 4.12 -21.18 21.79
CA TRP A 29 5.51 -21.55 22.02
C TRP A 29 5.86 -21.57 23.51
N ALA A 30 5.43 -20.55 24.27
CA ALA A 30 5.69 -20.49 25.71
C ALA A 30 5.09 -21.69 26.47
N ALA A 31 3.98 -22.22 25.97
CA ALA A 31 3.30 -23.39 26.54
C ALA A 31 3.98 -24.73 26.21
N THR A 32 4.98 -24.79 25.32
CA THR A 32 5.60 -26.07 24.88
C THR A 32 6.69 -26.61 25.83
N ALA A 33 7.30 -25.76 26.67
CA ALA A 33 8.31 -26.15 27.63
C ALA A 33 8.45 -25.08 28.73
N PRO A 34 8.96 -25.45 29.92
CA PRO A 34 9.22 -24.51 31.01
C PRO A 34 10.20 -23.39 30.57
N LEU A 35 9.92 -22.16 30.98
CA LEU A 35 10.75 -21.00 30.58
C LEU A 35 12.15 -21.07 31.18
N ASN A 36 12.33 -21.63 32.38
CA ASN A 36 13.64 -21.79 33.01
C ASN A 36 14.59 -22.65 32.19
N THR A 37 14.11 -23.68 31.47
CA THR A 37 14.93 -24.50 30.58
C THR A 37 15.32 -23.77 29.31
N ARG A 38 14.48 -22.85 28.86
CA ARG A 38 14.71 -22.08 27.63
C ARG A 38 15.68 -20.90 27.84
N PHE A 39 15.85 -20.46 29.06
CA PHE A 39 16.71 -19.35 29.44
C PHE A 39 17.82 -19.76 30.42
N ALA A 40 18.19 -21.05 30.42
CA ALA A 40 19.16 -21.61 31.35
C ALA A 40 20.62 -21.17 31.11
N GLY A 41 20.93 -20.62 29.91
CA GLY A 41 22.27 -20.14 29.56
C GLY A 41 22.26 -19.32 28.28
N SER A 42 23.40 -18.75 27.90
CA SER A 42 23.51 -17.86 26.75
C SER A 42 23.03 -18.50 25.44
N PHE A 43 23.45 -19.73 25.17
CA PHE A 43 23.03 -20.47 23.96
C PHE A 43 21.51 -20.65 23.90
N GLN A 44 20.92 -21.16 25.01
CA GLN A 44 19.46 -21.40 25.08
C GLN A 44 18.67 -20.10 24.98
N THR A 45 19.13 -19.04 25.65
CA THR A 45 18.50 -17.72 25.63
C THR A 45 18.46 -17.14 24.20
N LEU A 46 19.65 -17.09 23.55
CA LEU A 46 19.74 -16.55 22.20
C LEU A 46 18.94 -17.39 21.19
N THR A 47 18.98 -18.72 21.29
CA THR A 47 18.18 -19.62 20.46
C THR A 47 16.69 -19.41 20.68
N SER A 48 16.24 -19.28 21.93
CA SER A 48 14.84 -19.07 22.27
C SER A 48 14.31 -17.74 21.73
N LEU A 49 15.07 -16.67 21.89
CA LEU A 49 14.73 -15.35 21.34
C LEU A 49 14.72 -15.39 19.80
N ALA A 50 15.70 -16.05 19.18
CA ALA A 50 15.74 -16.22 17.72
C ALA A 50 14.47 -16.93 17.20
N VAL A 51 14.04 -18.00 17.88
CA VAL A 51 12.84 -18.76 17.51
C VAL A 51 11.56 -17.94 17.69
N LEU A 52 11.45 -17.16 18.75
CA LEU A 52 10.32 -16.24 18.95
C LEU A 52 10.22 -15.21 17.82
N LEU A 53 11.35 -14.60 17.45
CA LEU A 53 11.40 -13.66 16.34
C LEU A 53 11.07 -14.35 15.01
N ALA A 54 11.50 -15.60 14.79
CA ALA A 54 11.14 -16.37 13.60
C ALA A 54 9.64 -16.59 13.48
N TYR A 55 8.97 -17.01 14.55
CA TYR A 55 7.53 -17.26 14.53
C TYR A 55 6.72 -15.98 14.32
N ALA A 56 7.07 -14.91 15.01
CA ALA A 56 6.44 -13.60 14.80
C ALA A 56 6.70 -13.07 13.38
N GLY A 57 7.94 -13.15 12.90
CA GLY A 57 8.35 -12.68 11.57
C GLY A 57 7.70 -13.48 10.44
N THR A 58 7.61 -14.82 10.57
CA THR A 58 6.92 -15.68 9.59
C THR A 58 5.42 -15.39 9.57
N SER A 59 4.80 -15.16 10.73
CA SER A 59 3.40 -14.80 10.84
C SER A 59 3.14 -13.43 10.17
N ALA A 60 4.00 -12.44 10.46
CA ALA A 60 3.93 -11.12 9.83
C ALA A 60 4.12 -11.21 8.30
N TYR A 61 5.02 -12.05 7.83
CA TYR A 61 5.23 -12.25 6.39
C TYR A 61 4.01 -12.88 5.71
N ALA A 62 3.43 -13.95 6.28
CA ALA A 62 2.21 -14.57 5.77
C ALA A 62 1.07 -13.54 5.67
N LEU A 63 0.85 -12.78 6.74
CA LEU A 63 -0.19 -11.74 6.79
C LEU A 63 0.09 -10.60 5.82
N ASN A 64 1.36 -10.30 5.53
CA ASN A 64 1.72 -9.30 4.53
C ASN A 64 1.28 -9.71 3.11
N LEU A 65 1.39 -10.98 2.76
CA LEU A 65 0.86 -11.51 1.49
C LEU A 65 -0.68 -11.41 1.42
N VAL A 66 -1.36 -11.63 2.54
CA VAL A 66 -2.84 -11.45 2.65
C VAL A 66 -3.24 -9.99 2.43
N LEU A 67 -2.55 -9.05 3.09
CA LEU A 67 -2.77 -7.61 2.91
C LEU A 67 -2.51 -7.17 1.45
N GLY A 68 -1.48 -7.73 0.81
CA GLY A 68 -1.17 -7.47 -0.61
C GLY A 68 -2.19 -8.01 -1.61
N ALA A 69 -3.04 -8.96 -1.21
CA ALA A 69 -4.01 -9.60 -2.11
C ALA A 69 -5.25 -8.75 -2.43
N ARG A 70 -5.46 -7.61 -1.78
CA ARG A 70 -6.58 -6.68 -1.99
C ARG A 70 -7.95 -7.33 -1.80
N LEU A 71 -8.08 -8.20 -0.80
CA LEU A 71 -9.35 -8.85 -0.50
C LEU A 71 -10.31 -7.85 0.17
N ARG A 72 -11.51 -7.67 -0.37
CA ARG A 72 -12.51 -6.71 0.17
C ARG A 72 -12.83 -6.93 1.64
N ALA A 73 -12.88 -8.20 2.09
CA ALA A 73 -13.12 -8.50 3.50
C ALA A 73 -11.97 -8.00 4.40
N VAL A 74 -10.71 -8.08 3.90
CA VAL A 74 -9.54 -7.56 4.61
C VAL A 74 -9.52 -6.03 4.56
N GLU A 75 -9.78 -5.43 3.39
CA GLU A 75 -9.91 -3.98 3.22
C GLU A 75 -10.90 -3.38 4.24
N ALA A 76 -12.07 -4.02 4.40
CA ALA A 76 -13.09 -3.58 5.34
C ALA A 76 -12.62 -3.55 6.80
N LEU A 77 -11.68 -4.45 7.20
CA LEU A 77 -11.09 -4.44 8.55
C LEU A 77 -10.20 -3.21 8.80
N PHE A 78 -9.66 -2.60 7.73
CA PHE A 78 -8.80 -1.43 7.83
C PHE A 78 -9.52 -0.11 7.50
N GLY A 79 -10.81 -0.18 7.13
CA GLY A 79 -11.58 1.01 6.75
C GLY A 79 -11.12 1.65 5.44
N GLY A 80 -10.66 0.83 4.48
CA GLY A 80 -10.28 1.25 3.14
C GLY A 80 -8.89 0.76 2.70
N LEU A 81 -8.69 0.72 1.39
CA LEU A 81 -7.49 0.16 0.76
C LEU A 81 -6.23 0.94 1.10
N GLU A 82 -6.32 2.27 1.24
CA GLU A 82 -5.20 3.12 1.60
C GLU A 82 -4.64 2.77 2.99
N ARG A 83 -5.53 2.66 4.00
CA ARG A 83 -5.13 2.27 5.36
C ARG A 83 -4.58 0.84 5.39
N MET A 84 -5.16 -0.06 4.60
CA MET A 84 -4.67 -1.43 4.45
C MET A 84 -3.26 -1.46 3.83
N TYR A 85 -2.96 -0.63 2.82
CA TYR A 85 -1.61 -0.53 2.25
C TYR A 85 -0.60 0.11 3.19
N ARG A 86 -1.02 1.07 3.99
CA ARG A 86 -0.16 1.62 5.06
C ARG A 86 0.18 0.51 6.07
N ALA A 87 -0.80 -0.29 6.47
CA ALA A 87 -0.58 -1.45 7.32
C ALA A 87 0.32 -2.51 6.64
N HIS A 88 0.12 -2.80 5.34
CA HIS A 88 0.97 -3.69 4.56
C HIS A 88 2.44 -3.24 4.58
N ARG A 89 2.70 -1.94 4.38
CA ARG A 89 4.07 -1.41 4.42
C ARG A 89 4.70 -1.58 5.79
N VAL A 90 4.04 -1.09 6.85
CA VAL A 90 4.55 -1.19 8.22
C VAL A 90 4.74 -2.65 8.64
N ASN A 91 3.80 -3.51 8.27
CA ASN A 91 3.90 -4.95 8.55
C ASN A 91 5.04 -5.63 7.78
N GLY A 92 5.31 -5.20 6.53
CA GLY A 92 6.45 -5.68 5.75
C GLY A 92 7.79 -5.29 6.38
N GLU A 93 7.91 -4.05 6.85
CA GLU A 93 9.08 -3.55 7.59
C GLU A 93 9.28 -4.33 8.90
N LEU A 94 8.19 -4.57 9.65
CA LEU A 94 8.21 -5.38 10.88
C LEU A 94 8.64 -6.83 10.60
N ALA A 95 8.07 -7.47 9.58
CA ALA A 95 8.42 -8.84 9.19
C ALA A 95 9.91 -8.96 8.88
N PHE A 96 10.46 -8.01 8.12
CA PHE A 96 11.89 -7.98 7.81
C PHE A 96 12.74 -7.79 9.05
N ALA A 97 12.41 -6.84 9.92
CA ALA A 97 13.16 -6.57 11.15
C ALA A 97 13.18 -7.80 12.09
N LEU A 98 12.03 -8.48 12.25
CA LEU A 98 11.91 -9.70 13.07
C LEU A 98 12.74 -10.84 12.49
N LEU A 99 12.69 -11.08 11.18
CA LEU A 99 13.47 -12.11 10.52
C LEU A 99 14.96 -11.80 10.49
N LEU A 100 15.36 -10.54 10.35
CA LEU A 100 16.75 -10.12 10.52
C LEU A 100 17.24 -10.39 11.95
N GLY A 101 16.44 -10.04 12.94
CA GLY A 101 16.72 -10.36 14.34
C GLY A 101 16.87 -11.87 14.58
N HIS A 102 16.01 -12.71 13.95
CA HIS A 102 16.14 -14.16 13.98
C HIS A 102 17.52 -14.61 13.47
N VAL A 103 17.92 -14.14 12.29
CA VAL A 103 19.21 -14.52 11.68
C VAL A 103 20.38 -14.10 12.57
N ILE A 104 20.37 -12.87 13.08
CA ILE A 104 21.42 -12.35 13.97
C ILE A 104 21.51 -13.20 15.24
N LEU A 105 20.40 -13.47 15.91
CA LEU A 105 20.39 -14.18 17.18
C LEU A 105 20.73 -15.67 17.03
N ILE A 106 20.34 -16.32 15.92
CA ILE A 106 20.70 -17.72 15.70
C ILE A 106 22.21 -17.86 15.40
N LEU A 107 22.79 -16.92 14.63
CA LEU A 107 24.23 -16.86 14.42
C LEU A 107 24.98 -16.60 15.73
N ALA A 108 24.52 -15.62 16.53
CA ALA A 108 25.09 -15.33 17.85
C ALA A 108 25.02 -16.54 18.79
N SER A 109 23.90 -17.25 18.79
CA SER A 109 23.74 -18.49 19.59
C SER A 109 24.78 -19.53 19.19
N ARG A 110 25.00 -19.77 17.90
CA ARG A 110 26.00 -20.71 17.42
C ARG A 110 27.44 -20.26 17.71
N ALA A 111 27.70 -18.96 17.63
CA ALA A 111 28.98 -18.36 17.96
C ALA A 111 29.38 -18.55 19.46
N THR A 112 28.40 -18.79 20.35
CA THR A 112 28.73 -19.20 21.74
C THR A 112 29.39 -20.57 21.84
N ILE A 113 29.25 -21.41 20.80
CA ILE A 113 29.92 -22.72 20.71
C ILE A 113 31.27 -22.54 19.99
N SER A 114 31.24 -22.11 18.74
CA SER A 114 32.42 -21.71 17.97
C SER A 114 32.04 -20.82 16.80
N THR A 115 32.99 -19.99 16.31
CA THR A 115 32.82 -19.19 15.11
C THR A 115 32.56 -20.05 13.86
N GLU A 116 33.22 -21.22 13.80
CA GLU A 116 33.06 -22.18 12.71
C GLU A 116 31.60 -22.68 12.62
N THR A 117 31.01 -23.13 13.74
CA THR A 117 29.59 -23.57 13.75
C THR A 117 28.58 -22.47 13.39
N ALA A 118 28.91 -21.20 13.64
CA ALA A 118 28.08 -20.09 13.21
C ALA A 118 28.21 -19.87 11.69
N LEU A 119 29.42 -19.95 11.13
CA LEU A 119 29.65 -19.76 9.68
C LEU A 119 29.09 -20.90 8.84
N ASP A 120 29.16 -22.15 9.36
CA ASP A 120 28.60 -23.33 8.71
C ASP A 120 27.10 -23.21 8.42
N LEU A 121 26.35 -22.44 9.25
CA LEU A 121 24.93 -22.20 9.02
C LEU A 121 24.65 -21.40 7.72
N LEU A 122 25.61 -20.65 7.22
CA LEU A 122 25.44 -19.83 6.02
C LEU A 122 25.64 -20.61 4.72
N GLY A 123 26.25 -21.80 4.81
CA GLY A 123 26.59 -22.65 3.69
C GLY A 123 25.65 -23.84 3.51
N PRO A 124 25.76 -24.53 2.35
CA PRO A 124 24.97 -25.76 2.09
C PRO A 124 25.35 -26.92 3.01
N GLY A 125 26.49 -26.88 3.70
CA GLY A 125 26.92 -27.85 4.69
C GLY A 125 25.98 -27.96 5.91
N ALA A 126 25.22 -26.92 6.23
CA ALA A 126 24.20 -26.94 7.27
C ALA A 126 22.93 -27.78 6.92
N GLY A 127 22.89 -28.33 5.71
CA GLY A 127 21.76 -29.08 5.18
C GLY A 127 20.71 -28.21 4.49
N TRP A 128 19.96 -28.83 3.57
CA TRP A 128 19.00 -28.13 2.70
C TRP A 128 17.94 -27.34 3.45
N THR A 129 17.52 -27.81 4.60
CA THR A 129 16.54 -27.10 5.47
C THR A 129 17.04 -25.71 5.88
N VAL A 130 18.26 -25.62 6.41
CA VAL A 130 18.85 -24.36 6.88
C VAL A 130 19.21 -23.50 5.68
N PHE A 131 19.81 -24.08 4.65
CA PHE A 131 20.22 -23.39 3.44
C PHE A 131 19.03 -22.75 2.71
N ALA A 132 17.87 -23.39 2.66
CA ALA A 132 16.64 -22.81 2.14
C ALA A 132 16.22 -21.53 2.90
N GLY A 133 16.39 -21.51 4.22
CA GLY A 133 16.18 -20.32 5.05
C GLY A 133 17.13 -19.18 4.70
N VAL A 134 18.42 -19.50 4.52
CA VAL A 134 19.44 -18.53 4.08
C VAL A 134 19.11 -17.95 2.71
N LEU A 135 18.76 -18.79 1.74
CA LEU A 135 18.35 -18.35 0.39
C LEU A 135 17.10 -17.47 0.43
N ALA A 136 16.10 -17.88 1.22
CA ALA A 136 14.86 -17.10 1.36
C ALA A 136 15.14 -15.73 1.99
N PHE A 137 15.92 -15.67 3.06
CA PHE A 137 16.27 -14.39 3.70
C PHE A 137 17.11 -13.49 2.78
N THR A 138 18.08 -14.07 2.07
CA THR A 138 18.90 -13.36 1.09
C THR A 138 18.02 -12.79 -0.05
N GLY A 139 17.14 -13.61 -0.62
CA GLY A 139 16.21 -13.19 -1.67
C GLY A 139 15.28 -12.07 -1.21
N MET A 140 14.75 -12.15 0.02
CA MET A 140 13.94 -11.09 0.63
C MET A 140 14.75 -9.80 0.79
N THR A 141 15.97 -9.87 1.30
CA THR A 141 16.86 -8.73 1.51
C THR A 141 17.19 -8.04 0.19
N VAL A 142 17.55 -8.81 -0.84
CA VAL A 142 17.82 -8.29 -2.19
C VAL A 142 16.59 -7.58 -2.75
N ALA A 143 15.41 -8.21 -2.68
CA ALA A 143 14.18 -7.61 -3.17
C ALA A 143 13.84 -6.30 -2.46
N ILE A 144 14.03 -6.22 -1.12
CA ILE A 144 13.81 -5.00 -0.34
C ILE A 144 14.81 -3.91 -0.72
N VAL A 145 16.10 -4.24 -0.78
CA VAL A 145 17.15 -3.28 -1.12
C VAL A 145 16.94 -2.72 -2.52
N VAL A 146 16.64 -3.57 -3.49
CA VAL A 146 16.33 -3.14 -4.86
C VAL A 146 15.08 -2.26 -4.90
N THR A 147 14.06 -2.59 -4.11
CA THR A 147 12.81 -1.80 -4.04
C THR A 147 13.03 -0.43 -3.42
N LEU A 148 13.84 -0.32 -2.36
CA LEU A 148 14.03 0.93 -1.60
C LEU A 148 15.11 1.84 -2.20
N PHE A 149 16.19 1.27 -2.70
CA PHE A 149 17.39 2.00 -3.14
C PHE A 149 17.63 1.90 -4.65
N GLY A 150 17.02 0.92 -5.32
CA GLY A 150 17.13 0.78 -6.77
C GLY A 150 16.28 1.83 -7.50
N ARG A 151 16.82 2.36 -8.61
CA ARG A 151 16.05 3.18 -9.56
C ARG A 151 15.28 2.26 -10.51
N VAL A 152 14.37 1.46 -9.95
CA VAL A 152 13.61 0.47 -10.71
C VAL A 152 12.40 1.11 -11.39
N ASN A 153 12.11 0.69 -12.62
CA ASN A 153 10.85 1.05 -13.26
C ASN A 153 9.69 0.31 -12.57
N HIS A 154 8.47 0.77 -12.84
CA HIS A 154 7.27 0.20 -12.20
C HIS A 154 7.10 -1.30 -12.47
N GLU A 155 7.45 -1.77 -13.68
CA GLU A 155 7.37 -3.19 -14.06
C GLU A 155 8.28 -4.05 -13.20
N LEU A 156 9.56 -3.67 -13.09
CA LEU A 156 10.52 -4.40 -12.26
C LEU A 156 10.08 -4.38 -10.79
N PHE A 157 9.55 -3.24 -10.32
CA PHE A 157 8.95 -3.16 -8.98
C PHE A 157 7.84 -4.20 -8.78
N VAL A 158 6.91 -4.33 -9.74
CA VAL A 158 5.82 -5.32 -9.68
C VAL A 158 6.36 -6.75 -9.68
N TYR A 159 7.38 -7.07 -10.52
CA TYR A 159 8.01 -8.39 -10.51
C TYR A 159 8.73 -8.68 -9.19
N LEU A 160 9.44 -7.71 -8.63
CA LEU A 160 10.06 -7.84 -7.32
C LEU A 160 9.01 -8.09 -6.22
N GLN A 161 7.89 -7.37 -6.25
CA GLN A 161 6.79 -7.61 -5.31
C GLN A 161 6.22 -9.04 -5.45
N ARG A 162 6.12 -9.58 -6.66
CA ARG A 162 5.71 -10.97 -6.88
C ARG A 162 6.74 -11.99 -6.39
N SER A 163 8.05 -11.68 -6.45
CA SER A 163 9.09 -12.59 -5.96
C SER A 163 9.00 -12.87 -4.46
N PHE A 164 8.42 -11.94 -3.66
CA PHE A 164 8.19 -12.18 -2.24
C PHE A 164 7.33 -13.41 -1.95
N GLY A 165 6.35 -13.73 -2.80
CA GLY A 165 5.58 -14.97 -2.65
C GLY A 165 6.43 -16.23 -2.86
N VAL A 166 7.34 -16.21 -3.84
CA VAL A 166 8.28 -17.33 -4.09
C VAL A 166 9.27 -17.47 -2.93
N VAL A 167 9.81 -16.34 -2.45
CA VAL A 167 10.69 -16.29 -1.27
C VAL A 167 9.97 -16.87 -0.05
N PHE A 168 8.68 -16.57 0.12
CA PHE A 168 7.87 -17.09 1.21
C PHE A 168 7.70 -18.62 1.15
N LEU A 169 7.60 -19.21 -0.05
CA LEU A 169 7.60 -20.68 -0.20
C LEU A 169 8.90 -21.31 0.33
N GLY A 170 10.06 -20.72 0.01
CA GLY A 170 11.35 -21.14 0.55
C GLY A 170 11.43 -21.01 2.07
N ALA A 171 10.95 -19.89 2.62
CA ALA A 171 10.85 -19.68 4.07
C ALA A 171 9.90 -20.68 4.73
N THR A 172 8.77 -21.00 4.11
CA THR A 172 7.80 -22.00 4.59
C THR A 172 8.44 -23.39 4.61
N TYR A 173 9.17 -23.77 3.55
CA TYR A 173 9.94 -25.03 3.54
C TYR A 173 10.92 -25.08 4.71
N HIS A 174 11.74 -24.03 4.92
CA HIS A 174 12.66 -23.95 6.06
C HIS A 174 11.94 -24.13 7.40
N VAL A 175 10.85 -23.40 7.63
CA VAL A 175 10.08 -23.48 8.90
C VAL A 175 9.56 -24.90 9.14
N PHE A 176 8.99 -25.57 8.12
CA PHE A 176 8.31 -26.85 8.31
C PHE A 176 9.24 -28.07 8.24
N THR A 177 10.44 -27.93 7.71
CA THR A 177 11.46 -29.01 7.71
C THR A 177 12.47 -28.88 8.84
N SER A 178 12.58 -27.70 9.49
CA SER A 178 13.43 -27.52 10.67
C SER A 178 12.87 -28.24 11.88
N SER A 179 13.74 -28.94 12.64
CA SER A 179 13.39 -29.45 13.94
C SER A 179 13.38 -28.35 15.01
N GLY A 180 12.52 -28.46 16.02
CA GLY A 180 12.43 -27.50 17.11
C GLY A 180 11.06 -27.46 17.80
N PRO A 181 10.77 -26.45 18.64
CA PRO A 181 9.56 -26.39 19.48
C PRO A 181 8.24 -26.51 18.71
N ARG A 182 8.23 -26.18 17.40
CA ARG A 182 7.05 -26.34 16.53
C ARG A 182 6.70 -27.83 16.37
N SER A 183 7.69 -28.69 16.16
CA SER A 183 7.46 -30.14 15.98
C SER A 183 6.87 -30.80 17.23
N ASP A 184 7.13 -30.22 18.40
CA ASP A 184 6.71 -30.75 19.71
C ASP A 184 5.31 -30.27 20.12
N SER A 185 4.75 -29.27 19.39
CA SER A 185 3.43 -28.69 19.66
C SER A 185 2.52 -28.78 18.45
N ARG A 186 1.52 -29.67 18.52
CA ARG A 186 0.49 -29.79 17.48
C ARG A 186 -0.26 -28.45 17.24
N ALA A 187 -0.58 -27.72 18.31
CA ALA A 187 -1.30 -26.44 18.21
C ALA A 187 -0.47 -25.38 17.49
N LEU A 188 0.81 -25.21 17.86
CA LEU A 188 1.73 -24.26 17.22
C LEU A 188 1.96 -24.63 15.75
N ASN A 189 2.15 -25.92 15.47
CA ASN A 189 2.35 -26.41 14.11
C ASN A 189 1.13 -26.14 13.22
N LEU A 190 -0.09 -26.43 13.70
CA LEU A 190 -1.33 -26.17 12.98
C LEU A 190 -1.56 -24.67 12.76
N TYR A 191 -1.27 -23.84 13.77
CA TYR A 191 -1.41 -22.39 13.64
C TYR A 191 -0.50 -21.81 12.54
N LEU A 192 0.80 -22.15 12.59
CA LEU A 192 1.77 -21.70 11.58
C LEU A 192 1.42 -22.26 10.19
N ALA A 193 0.96 -23.52 10.09
CA ALA A 193 0.52 -24.10 8.84
C ALA A 193 -0.71 -23.38 8.26
N ALA A 194 -1.69 -23.02 9.10
CA ALA A 194 -2.85 -22.27 8.67
C ALA A 194 -2.47 -20.88 8.13
N LEU A 195 -1.59 -20.14 8.83
CA LEU A 195 -1.10 -18.84 8.36
C LEU A 195 -0.27 -18.97 7.08
N ALA A 196 0.62 -19.94 6.98
CA ALA A 196 1.42 -20.19 5.79
C ALA A 196 0.52 -20.51 4.59
N THR A 197 -0.46 -21.39 4.78
CA THR A 197 -1.46 -21.74 3.75
C THR A 197 -2.26 -20.51 3.32
N LEU A 198 -2.71 -19.69 4.27
CA LEU A 198 -3.43 -18.45 3.97
C LEU A 198 -2.58 -17.47 3.16
N GLY A 199 -1.31 -17.25 3.54
CA GLY A 199 -0.37 -16.39 2.81
C GLY A 199 -0.09 -16.90 1.40
N ILE A 200 0.16 -18.21 1.25
CA ILE A 200 0.38 -18.84 -0.06
C ILE A 200 -0.88 -18.74 -0.92
N ALA A 201 -2.07 -19.02 -0.36
CA ALA A 201 -3.33 -18.91 -1.07
C ALA A 201 -3.59 -17.46 -1.54
N ALA A 202 -3.30 -16.47 -0.71
CA ALA A 202 -3.40 -15.06 -1.06
C ALA A 202 -2.44 -14.68 -2.21
N PHE A 203 -1.21 -15.16 -2.16
CA PHE A 203 -0.21 -14.99 -3.23
C PHE A 203 -0.66 -15.63 -4.54
N VAL A 204 -1.10 -16.89 -4.50
CA VAL A 204 -1.59 -17.62 -5.68
C VAL A 204 -2.82 -16.92 -6.25
N TYR A 205 -3.79 -16.56 -5.41
CA TYR A 205 -4.99 -15.83 -5.83
C TYR A 205 -4.65 -14.52 -6.57
N ARG A 206 -3.74 -13.71 -6.03
CA ARG A 206 -3.46 -12.38 -6.58
C ARG A 206 -2.42 -12.38 -7.68
N SER A 207 -1.31 -13.09 -7.50
CA SER A 207 -0.11 -12.98 -8.33
C SER A 207 -0.02 -14.04 -9.41
N VAL A 208 -0.59 -15.23 -9.18
CA VAL A 208 -0.55 -16.35 -10.15
C VAL A 208 -1.86 -16.45 -10.93
N LEU A 209 -2.97 -16.51 -10.21
CA LEU A 209 -4.31 -16.71 -10.81
C LEU A 209 -5.12 -15.40 -10.92
N GLY A 210 -4.50 -14.25 -10.70
CA GLY A 210 -5.20 -12.97 -10.67
C GLY A 210 -5.93 -12.62 -11.97
N SER A 211 -5.42 -13.06 -13.12
CA SER A 211 -6.11 -12.89 -14.41
C SER A 211 -7.42 -13.68 -14.52
N LEU A 212 -7.55 -14.79 -13.78
CA LEU A 212 -8.70 -15.68 -13.80
C LEU A 212 -9.67 -15.43 -12.64
N LEU A 213 -9.15 -15.16 -11.44
CA LEU A 213 -9.96 -15.12 -10.21
C LEU A 213 -10.37 -13.70 -9.81
N VAL A 214 -9.57 -12.67 -10.13
CA VAL A 214 -9.92 -11.28 -9.80
C VAL A 214 -10.97 -10.80 -10.78
N ARG A 215 -12.12 -10.40 -10.25
CA ARG A 215 -13.22 -9.89 -11.08
C ARG A 215 -12.82 -8.59 -11.75
N ARG A 216 -13.01 -8.54 -13.08
CA ARG A 216 -12.70 -7.39 -13.93
C ARG A 216 -13.85 -7.10 -14.85
N TRP A 217 -14.01 -5.80 -15.17
CA TRP A 217 -15.02 -5.30 -16.09
C TRP A 217 -14.33 -4.75 -17.33
N ARG A 218 -14.89 -5.03 -18.49
CA ARG A 218 -14.39 -4.51 -19.76
C ARG A 218 -15.20 -3.29 -20.16
N TYR A 219 -14.46 -2.25 -20.55
CA TYR A 219 -14.99 -0.97 -21.00
C TYR A 219 -14.35 -0.57 -22.30
N ARG A 220 -14.96 0.38 -22.99
CA ARG A 220 -14.42 1.05 -24.18
C ARG A 220 -14.39 2.54 -23.93
N VAL A 221 -13.31 3.22 -24.35
CA VAL A 221 -13.19 4.65 -24.33
C VAL A 221 -14.10 5.24 -25.42
N VAL A 222 -15.14 5.97 -25.02
CA VAL A 222 -16.09 6.62 -25.93
C VAL A 222 -15.89 8.13 -25.98
N GLY A 223 -15.34 8.72 -24.91
CA GLY A 223 -15.02 10.13 -24.80
C GLY A 223 -13.60 10.36 -24.30
N VAL A 224 -12.92 11.34 -24.92
CA VAL A 224 -11.63 11.87 -24.47
C VAL A 224 -11.73 13.39 -24.50
N LYS A 225 -11.75 14.02 -23.33
CA LYS A 225 -11.81 15.47 -23.17
C LYS A 225 -10.51 15.95 -22.55
N ARG A 226 -9.69 16.65 -23.33
CA ARG A 226 -8.48 17.30 -22.84
C ARG A 226 -8.90 18.62 -22.18
N LEU A 227 -8.68 18.75 -20.88
CA LEU A 227 -9.04 19.94 -20.12
C LEU A 227 -7.93 20.99 -20.20
N ASP A 228 -6.66 20.53 -20.16
CA ASP A 228 -5.46 21.32 -20.44
C ASP A 228 -4.31 20.43 -20.97
N GLU A 229 -3.07 20.94 -20.92
CA GLU A 229 -1.88 20.20 -21.35
C GLU A 229 -1.56 19.01 -20.44
N HIS A 230 -2.10 18.95 -19.23
CA HIS A 230 -1.75 17.95 -18.22
C HIS A 230 -2.95 17.13 -17.75
N VAL A 231 -4.18 17.60 -17.94
CA VAL A 231 -5.38 16.96 -17.41
C VAL A 231 -6.30 16.49 -18.54
N THR A 232 -6.70 15.23 -18.49
CA THR A 232 -7.60 14.59 -19.46
C THR A 232 -8.68 13.81 -18.73
N GLU A 233 -9.94 14.02 -19.11
CA GLU A 233 -11.07 13.22 -18.69
C GLU A 233 -11.39 12.16 -19.75
N PHE A 234 -11.55 10.91 -19.29
CA PHE A 234 -11.93 9.77 -20.12
C PHE A 234 -13.32 9.31 -19.72
N GLU A 235 -14.16 9.10 -20.73
CA GLU A 235 -15.47 8.48 -20.58
C GLU A 235 -15.43 7.05 -21.12
N LEU A 236 -15.86 6.10 -20.29
CA LEU A 236 -15.75 4.66 -20.51
C LEU A 236 -17.16 4.06 -20.56
N GLU A 237 -17.51 3.44 -21.67
CA GLU A 237 -18.77 2.70 -21.86
C GLU A 237 -18.57 1.23 -21.50
N PRO A 238 -19.45 0.61 -20.70
CA PRO A 238 -19.32 -0.79 -20.35
C PRO A 238 -19.59 -1.70 -21.56
N LEU A 239 -18.70 -2.69 -21.80
CA LEU A 239 -18.89 -3.72 -22.83
C LEU A 239 -19.72 -4.92 -22.33
N GLY A 240 -20.40 -4.78 -21.20
CA GLY A 240 -21.25 -5.77 -20.57
C GLY A 240 -21.93 -5.18 -19.36
N LYS A 241 -22.04 -5.95 -18.25
CA LYS A 241 -22.62 -5.43 -17.02
C LYS A 241 -21.76 -4.30 -16.48
N PRO A 242 -22.32 -3.11 -16.19
CA PRO A 242 -21.56 -1.99 -15.61
C PRO A 242 -21.06 -2.35 -14.20
N LEU A 243 -20.01 -1.65 -13.80
CA LEU A 243 -19.50 -1.66 -12.44
C LEU A 243 -20.49 -0.92 -11.54
N ASP A 244 -20.88 -1.57 -10.45
CA ASP A 244 -21.65 -0.95 -9.39
C ASP A 244 -20.70 -0.33 -8.35
N PHE A 245 -20.84 0.97 -8.08
CA PHE A 245 -19.95 1.73 -7.20
C PHE A 245 -20.72 2.79 -6.40
N ALA A 246 -20.10 3.26 -5.32
CA ALA A 246 -20.58 4.39 -4.55
C ALA A 246 -19.74 5.66 -4.85
N PRO A 247 -20.30 6.87 -4.72
CA PRO A 247 -19.56 8.12 -4.87
C PRO A 247 -18.32 8.17 -3.98
N GLY A 248 -17.23 8.78 -4.45
CA GLY A 248 -15.96 8.86 -3.74
C GLY A 248 -15.07 7.62 -3.85
N GLN A 249 -15.52 6.54 -4.51
CA GLN A 249 -14.72 5.36 -4.77
C GLN A 249 -13.76 5.53 -5.95
N PHE A 250 -12.76 4.66 -6.02
CA PHE A 250 -11.80 4.59 -7.10
C PHE A 250 -11.70 3.19 -7.70
N VAL A 251 -11.09 3.10 -8.87
CA VAL A 251 -10.85 1.86 -9.62
C VAL A 251 -9.40 1.76 -10.04
N PHE A 252 -8.93 0.54 -10.24
CA PHE A 252 -7.71 0.31 -10.99
C PHE A 252 -8.07 0.09 -12.46
N VAL A 253 -7.43 0.84 -13.35
CA VAL A 253 -7.70 0.77 -14.79
C VAL A 253 -6.41 0.40 -15.53
N CYS A 254 -6.54 -0.52 -16.48
CA CYS A 254 -5.52 -0.88 -17.44
C CYS A 254 -6.07 -0.62 -18.84
N PHE A 255 -5.37 0.21 -19.63
CA PHE A 255 -5.77 0.52 -21.00
C PHE A 255 -5.01 -0.34 -22.02
N HIS A 256 -5.73 -0.78 -23.04
CA HIS A 256 -5.19 -1.50 -24.19
C HIS A 256 -5.40 -0.68 -25.45
N SER A 257 -4.31 -0.21 -26.05
CA SER A 257 -4.31 0.60 -27.26
C SER A 257 -3.10 0.28 -28.12
N ALA A 258 -3.31 0.11 -29.43
CA ALA A 258 -2.22 -0.09 -30.38
C ALA A 258 -1.23 1.10 -30.41
N ALA A 259 -1.66 2.31 -30.10
CA ALA A 259 -0.80 3.49 -30.02
C ALA A 259 0.14 3.40 -28.80
N LEU A 260 -0.36 3.01 -27.64
CA LEU A 260 0.44 2.77 -26.44
C LEU A 260 1.43 1.63 -26.64
N ASP A 261 0.97 0.52 -27.25
CA ASP A 261 1.81 -0.65 -27.51
C ASP A 261 2.98 -0.33 -28.46
N ARG A 262 2.75 0.50 -29.47
CA ARG A 262 3.81 0.94 -30.41
C ARG A 262 4.85 1.84 -29.76
N GLN A 263 4.42 2.73 -28.86
CA GLN A 263 5.32 3.72 -28.27
C GLN A 263 6.08 3.17 -27.05
N PHE A 264 5.44 2.33 -26.25
CA PHE A 264 5.97 1.87 -24.94
C PHE A 264 6.22 0.36 -24.88
N GLY A 265 5.86 -0.38 -25.94
CA GLY A 265 6.00 -1.83 -26.01
C GLY A 265 4.99 -2.59 -25.12
N PRO A 266 5.09 -3.92 -25.07
CA PRO A 266 4.14 -4.77 -24.32
C PRO A 266 4.19 -4.60 -22.79
N LEU A 267 5.18 -3.87 -22.27
CA LEU A 267 5.39 -3.68 -20.85
C LEU A 267 4.25 -2.90 -20.16
N LEU A 268 3.59 -1.97 -20.86
CA LEU A 268 2.44 -1.21 -20.33
C LEU A 268 1.12 -1.97 -20.42
N ARG A 269 1.04 -3.04 -21.20
CA ARG A 269 -0.21 -3.77 -21.50
C ARG A 269 -0.96 -4.30 -20.29
N ASN A 270 -0.30 -4.50 -19.15
CA ASN A 270 -0.90 -5.13 -17.98
C ASN A 270 -0.76 -4.28 -16.70
N GLN A 271 -0.55 -2.98 -16.86
CA GLN A 271 -0.43 -2.09 -15.71
C GLN A 271 -1.78 -1.53 -15.28
N PHE A 272 -2.15 -1.84 -14.05
CA PHE A 272 -3.34 -1.33 -13.41
C PHE A 272 -2.98 -0.14 -12.53
N HIS A 273 -3.48 1.04 -12.87
CA HIS A 273 -3.28 2.27 -12.11
C HIS A 273 -4.56 2.73 -11.44
N PRO A 274 -4.50 3.26 -10.20
CA PRO A 274 -5.67 3.74 -9.48
C PRO A 274 -6.12 5.11 -10.01
N PHE A 275 -7.44 5.26 -10.24
CA PHE A 275 -8.08 6.51 -10.60
C PHE A 275 -9.41 6.63 -9.86
N SER A 276 -9.67 7.79 -9.26
CA SER A 276 -10.98 8.08 -8.69
C SER A 276 -12.04 8.10 -9.80
N ILE A 277 -13.18 7.53 -9.48
CA ILE A 277 -14.36 7.63 -10.34
C ILE A 277 -14.87 9.07 -10.24
N THR A 278 -15.11 9.71 -11.39
CA THR A 278 -15.63 11.08 -11.44
C THR A 278 -17.09 11.15 -11.87
N SER A 279 -17.65 10.07 -12.47
CA SER A 279 -19.10 9.98 -12.78
C SER A 279 -19.94 9.72 -11.54
N ALA A 280 -21.24 10.07 -11.59
CA ALA A 280 -22.21 9.55 -10.65
C ALA A 280 -22.60 8.11 -10.99
N PRO A 281 -23.07 7.28 -10.02
CA PRO A 281 -23.40 5.87 -10.25
C PRO A 281 -24.52 5.66 -11.29
N ASN A 282 -25.41 6.63 -11.47
CA ASN A 282 -26.57 6.58 -12.36
C ASN A 282 -26.30 7.07 -13.79
N GLU A 283 -25.09 7.49 -14.12
CA GLU A 283 -24.76 8.04 -15.45
C GLU A 283 -24.65 6.99 -16.57
N GLY A 284 -24.57 5.70 -16.24
CA GLY A 284 -24.43 4.61 -17.22
C GLY A 284 -23.03 4.43 -17.78
N THR A 285 -22.20 5.47 -17.77
CA THR A 285 -20.79 5.46 -18.14
C THR A 285 -19.90 5.65 -16.91
N LEU A 286 -18.66 5.17 -16.98
CA LEU A 286 -17.65 5.38 -15.96
C LEU A 286 -16.73 6.51 -16.43
N ARG A 287 -16.62 7.60 -15.67
CA ARG A 287 -15.66 8.66 -15.97
C ARG A 287 -14.49 8.66 -14.99
N ILE A 288 -13.30 8.91 -15.50
CA ILE A 288 -12.07 9.12 -14.74
C ILE A 288 -11.34 10.34 -15.28
N THR A 289 -10.74 11.12 -14.39
CA THR A 289 -9.91 12.27 -14.76
C THR A 289 -8.47 12.04 -14.34
N VAL A 290 -7.54 12.23 -15.26
CA VAL A 290 -6.14 11.85 -15.13
C VAL A 290 -5.25 13.06 -15.30
N LYS A 291 -4.39 13.34 -14.30
CA LYS A 291 -3.30 14.32 -14.41
C LYS A 291 -2.00 13.62 -14.84
N ALA A 292 -1.35 14.14 -15.85
CA ALA A 292 -0.12 13.60 -16.42
C ALA A 292 1.11 13.89 -15.54
N VAL A 293 1.32 13.10 -14.49
CA VAL A 293 2.42 13.28 -13.53
C VAL A 293 3.57 12.29 -13.72
N GLY A 294 3.31 11.10 -14.25
CA GLY A 294 4.28 10.02 -14.51
C GLY A 294 4.30 9.61 -15.99
N ASP A 295 5.21 8.71 -16.34
CA ASP A 295 5.34 8.15 -17.69
C ASP A 295 4.05 7.52 -18.21
N TYR A 296 3.41 6.65 -17.41
CA TYR A 296 2.14 6.02 -17.76
C TYR A 296 1.02 7.06 -17.97
N THR A 297 0.84 7.99 -17.04
CA THR A 297 -0.24 8.99 -17.13
C THR A 297 0.02 10.02 -18.23
N ARG A 298 1.30 10.29 -18.58
CA ARG A 298 1.64 11.06 -19.79
C ARG A 298 1.31 10.28 -21.06
N ALA A 299 1.57 8.97 -21.08
CA ALA A 299 1.24 8.11 -22.21
C ALA A 299 -0.28 8.01 -22.45
N MET A 300 -1.09 8.07 -21.40
CA MET A 300 -2.56 8.07 -21.54
C MET A 300 -3.11 9.20 -22.40
N ARG A 301 -2.36 10.29 -22.58
CA ARG A 301 -2.75 11.38 -23.50
C ARG A 301 -2.79 10.96 -24.98
N LEU A 302 -2.19 9.83 -25.31
CA LEU A 302 -2.22 9.21 -26.65
C LEU A 302 -3.43 8.29 -26.85
N LEU A 303 -4.20 8.05 -25.79
CA LEU A 303 -5.42 7.27 -25.88
C LEU A 303 -6.44 7.98 -26.77
N GLU A 304 -6.99 7.21 -27.68
CA GLU A 304 -8.05 7.63 -28.58
C GLU A 304 -9.35 6.90 -28.25
N ARG A 305 -10.42 7.37 -28.85
CA ARG A 305 -11.71 6.66 -28.83
C ARG A 305 -11.52 5.24 -29.34
N ALA A 306 -12.35 4.32 -28.86
CA ALA A 306 -12.32 2.89 -29.14
C ALA A 306 -11.18 2.10 -28.46
N ALA A 307 -10.26 2.74 -27.70
CA ALA A 307 -9.34 2.00 -26.86
C ALA A 307 -10.11 1.14 -25.81
N GLU A 308 -9.64 -0.08 -25.57
CA GLU A 308 -10.24 -0.92 -24.53
C GLU A 308 -9.65 -0.58 -23.16
N ALA A 309 -10.48 -0.65 -22.12
CA ALA A 309 -10.09 -0.52 -20.74
C ALA A 309 -10.56 -1.73 -19.93
N VAL A 310 -9.67 -2.25 -19.10
CA VAL A 310 -10.00 -3.28 -18.10
C VAL A 310 -10.00 -2.62 -16.73
N VAL A 311 -11.13 -2.73 -16.04
CA VAL A 311 -11.38 -2.07 -14.74
C VAL A 311 -11.45 -3.12 -13.65
N GLU A 312 -10.76 -2.88 -12.55
CA GLU A 312 -10.79 -3.69 -11.32
C GLU A 312 -11.23 -2.80 -10.16
N GLY A 313 -12.24 -3.21 -9.39
CA GLY A 313 -12.78 -2.41 -8.28
C GLY A 313 -14.23 -2.75 -7.96
N PRO A 314 -15.03 -1.77 -7.42
CA PRO A 314 -14.55 -0.49 -6.89
C PRO A 314 -13.81 -0.70 -5.55
N TYR A 315 -12.99 0.27 -5.18
CA TYR A 315 -12.24 0.32 -3.92
C TYR A 315 -12.42 1.66 -3.24
N GLY A 316 -12.05 1.74 -1.97
CA GLY A 316 -12.14 2.95 -1.18
C GLY A 316 -13.47 3.11 -0.45
N SER A 317 -13.44 4.00 0.54
CA SER A 317 -14.60 4.33 1.38
C SER A 317 -14.64 5.84 1.69
N PHE A 318 -14.04 6.66 0.84
CA PHE A 318 -14.00 8.11 1.04
C PHE A 318 -15.42 8.69 0.97
N GLY A 319 -15.80 9.43 2.01
CA GLY A 319 -17.16 9.96 2.15
C GLY A 319 -18.23 8.96 2.59
N ALA A 320 -17.91 7.66 2.67
CA ALA A 320 -18.89 6.65 3.04
C ALA A 320 -19.15 6.61 4.55
N GLY A 321 -20.44 6.61 4.94
CA GLY A 321 -20.85 6.50 6.35
C GLY A 321 -20.63 7.77 7.17
N ILE A 322 -20.56 8.91 6.53
CA ILE A 322 -20.53 10.22 7.17
C ILE A 322 -21.98 10.73 7.20
N ASP A 323 -22.53 10.82 8.40
CA ASP A 323 -23.95 11.17 8.63
C ASP A 323 -24.10 12.57 9.28
N SER A 324 -23.04 13.41 9.28
CA SER A 324 -23.11 14.76 9.84
C SER A 324 -23.96 15.68 8.98
N ASP A 325 -24.76 16.55 9.63
CA ASP A 325 -25.59 17.55 8.96
C ASP A 325 -24.77 18.65 8.27
N ARG A 326 -23.47 18.74 8.60
CA ARG A 326 -22.55 19.74 8.06
C ARG A 326 -21.20 19.11 7.68
N GLN A 327 -20.75 19.40 6.48
CA GLN A 327 -19.49 18.89 5.94
C GLN A 327 -18.66 20.00 5.29
N ILE A 328 -17.34 19.91 5.42
CA ILE A 328 -16.38 20.71 4.69
C ILE A 328 -15.62 19.78 3.75
N TRP A 329 -15.72 20.04 2.45
CA TRP A 329 -14.95 19.31 1.44
C TRP A 329 -13.79 20.17 0.96
N ILE A 330 -12.58 19.60 0.91
CA ILE A 330 -11.37 20.35 0.51
C ILE A 330 -10.63 19.55 -0.56
N ALA A 331 -10.58 20.10 -1.77
CA ALA A 331 -9.90 19.52 -2.90
C ALA A 331 -8.60 20.28 -3.21
N GLY A 332 -7.47 19.57 -3.30
CA GLY A 332 -6.19 20.12 -3.76
C GLY A 332 -5.88 19.70 -5.20
N GLY A 333 -6.03 20.63 -6.18
CA GLY A 333 -5.80 20.35 -7.59
C GLY A 333 -6.60 19.16 -8.11
N ILE A 334 -5.93 18.12 -8.61
CA ILE A 334 -6.60 16.89 -9.12
C ILE A 334 -7.34 16.11 -8.01
N GLY A 335 -7.14 16.43 -6.73
CA GLY A 335 -7.91 15.89 -5.62
C GLY A 335 -9.40 16.24 -5.66
N VAL A 336 -9.84 17.04 -6.62
CA VAL A 336 -11.26 17.28 -6.93
C VAL A 336 -11.99 16.02 -7.40
N THR A 337 -11.28 15.03 -7.92
CA THR A 337 -11.87 13.86 -8.60
C THR A 337 -12.84 13.02 -7.76
N PRO A 338 -12.60 12.64 -6.51
CA PRO A 338 -13.60 11.92 -5.73
C PRO A 338 -14.82 12.79 -5.41
N PHE A 339 -14.59 14.09 -5.18
CA PHE A 339 -15.67 15.02 -4.91
C PHE A 339 -16.58 15.27 -6.11
N LEU A 340 -16.07 15.15 -7.36
CA LEU A 340 -16.92 15.24 -8.55
C LEU A 340 -17.98 14.14 -8.57
N SER A 341 -17.58 12.89 -8.29
CA SER A 341 -18.55 11.79 -8.18
C SER A 341 -19.57 12.04 -7.07
N MET A 342 -19.12 12.56 -5.93
CA MET A 342 -19.99 12.90 -4.80
C MET A 342 -20.92 14.05 -5.14
N ALA A 343 -20.41 15.15 -5.71
CA ALA A 343 -21.20 16.32 -6.08
C ALA A 343 -22.25 16.01 -7.16
N ARG A 344 -21.87 15.24 -8.19
CA ARG A 344 -22.79 14.74 -9.24
C ARG A 344 -23.88 13.81 -8.71
N SER A 345 -23.71 13.30 -7.49
CA SER A 345 -24.66 12.39 -6.83
C SER A 345 -25.55 13.08 -5.79
N LEU A 346 -25.40 14.40 -5.60
CA LEU A 346 -26.25 15.16 -4.70
C LEU A 346 -27.67 15.24 -5.27
N ASP A 347 -28.65 14.96 -4.44
CA ASP A 347 -30.08 14.96 -4.80
C ASP A 347 -30.89 16.09 -4.10
N GLY A 348 -30.20 17.01 -3.44
CA GLY A 348 -30.80 18.15 -2.73
C GLY A 348 -31.30 17.83 -1.31
N ALA A 349 -31.23 16.57 -0.88
CA ALA A 349 -31.66 16.15 0.47
C ALA A 349 -30.48 15.84 1.41
N GLY A 350 -29.29 16.34 1.11
CA GLY A 350 -28.03 16.03 1.81
C GLY A 350 -27.64 17.04 2.90
N PRO A 351 -26.47 16.87 3.53
CA PRO A 351 -25.89 17.80 4.50
C PRO A 351 -25.58 19.16 3.86
N ALA A 352 -25.41 20.19 4.71
CA ALA A 352 -24.82 21.44 4.25
C ALA A 352 -23.33 21.25 3.97
N ILE A 353 -22.88 21.57 2.76
CA ILE A 353 -21.52 21.32 2.30
C ILE A 353 -20.84 22.62 1.86
N ASP A 354 -19.72 22.93 2.50
CA ASP A 354 -18.80 23.97 2.06
C ASP A 354 -17.64 23.35 1.30
N PHE A 355 -17.61 23.48 -0.03
CA PHE A 355 -16.58 22.88 -0.88
C PHE A 355 -15.50 23.90 -1.25
N TYR A 356 -14.29 23.72 -0.73
CA TYR A 356 -13.11 24.52 -1.03
C TYR A 356 -12.27 23.85 -2.12
N TYR A 357 -12.23 24.47 -3.31
CA TYR A 357 -11.44 24.00 -4.44
C TYR A 357 -10.12 24.80 -4.52
N CYS A 358 -9.05 24.21 -3.98
CA CYS A 358 -7.72 24.79 -3.91
C CYS A 358 -6.91 24.43 -5.16
N VAL A 359 -6.42 25.44 -5.88
CA VAL A 359 -5.60 25.28 -7.09
C VAL A 359 -4.40 26.24 -7.05
N GLU A 360 -3.38 26.03 -7.87
CA GLU A 360 -2.26 26.96 -7.99
C GLU A 360 -2.72 28.26 -8.67
N HIS A 361 -3.34 28.12 -9.86
CA HIS A 361 -3.90 29.21 -10.64
C HIS A 361 -5.40 28.99 -10.87
N ALA A 362 -6.18 30.07 -10.91
CA ALA A 362 -7.64 29.96 -11.10
C ALA A 362 -8.02 29.20 -12.39
N THR A 363 -7.18 29.26 -13.42
CA THR A 363 -7.36 28.56 -14.70
C THR A 363 -7.23 27.03 -14.59
N GLU A 364 -6.62 26.51 -13.52
CA GLU A 364 -6.51 25.07 -13.26
C GLU A 364 -7.79 24.47 -12.64
N ALA A 365 -8.77 25.29 -12.28
CA ALA A 365 -10.03 24.83 -11.70
C ALA A 365 -11.03 24.36 -12.78
N HIS A 366 -10.64 23.31 -13.54
CA HIS A 366 -11.34 22.84 -14.75
C HIS A 366 -12.81 22.46 -14.54
N PHE A 367 -13.21 22.11 -13.33
CA PHE A 367 -14.58 21.68 -12.99
C PHE A 367 -15.38 22.75 -12.24
N LEU A 368 -14.85 23.98 -12.11
CA LEU A 368 -15.47 25.04 -11.32
C LEU A 368 -16.87 25.41 -11.82
N ASP A 369 -17.03 25.55 -13.14
CA ASP A 369 -18.31 25.95 -13.72
C ASP A 369 -19.38 24.86 -13.52
N GLU A 370 -18.99 23.59 -13.65
CA GLU A 370 -19.87 22.46 -13.38
C GLU A 370 -20.26 22.41 -11.89
N LEU A 371 -19.28 22.52 -10.98
CA LEU A 371 -19.53 22.54 -9.54
C LEU A 371 -20.42 23.69 -9.12
N ARG A 372 -20.23 24.87 -9.71
CA ARG A 372 -21.12 26.04 -9.50
C ARG A 372 -22.52 25.84 -10.08
N SER A 373 -22.66 25.06 -11.16
CA SER A 373 -23.98 24.70 -11.68
C SER A 373 -24.70 23.78 -10.69
N ILE A 374 -24.02 22.73 -10.18
CA ILE A 374 -24.56 21.85 -9.16
C ILE A 374 -24.96 22.65 -7.91
N ALA A 375 -24.10 23.59 -7.47
CA ALA A 375 -24.39 24.45 -6.32
C ALA A 375 -25.61 25.34 -6.47
N ARG A 376 -25.99 25.71 -7.70
CA ARG A 376 -27.23 26.45 -7.97
C ARG A 376 -28.50 25.60 -7.91
N GLU A 377 -28.34 24.31 -8.13
CA GLU A 377 -29.43 23.33 -8.19
C GLU A 377 -29.60 22.55 -6.89
N THR A 378 -28.62 22.67 -5.96
CA THR A 378 -28.57 21.90 -4.71
C THR A 378 -28.51 22.85 -3.51
N ASP A 379 -29.56 22.92 -2.75
CA ASP A 379 -29.60 23.71 -1.51
C ASP A 379 -28.54 23.20 -0.51
N GLY A 380 -27.85 24.12 0.13
CA GLY A 380 -26.82 23.80 1.13
C GLY A 380 -25.44 23.41 0.54
N PHE A 381 -25.27 23.36 -0.81
CA PHE A 381 -23.97 23.12 -1.43
C PHE A 381 -23.33 24.44 -1.88
N ARG A 382 -22.24 24.83 -1.24
CA ARG A 382 -21.50 26.09 -1.57
C ARG A 382 -20.10 25.75 -2.10
N VAL A 383 -19.68 26.39 -3.18
CA VAL A 383 -18.37 26.22 -3.80
C VAL A 383 -17.51 27.47 -3.64
N VAL A 384 -16.35 27.32 -3.02
CA VAL A 384 -15.36 28.38 -2.78
C VAL A 384 -14.09 28.02 -3.55
N LEU A 385 -13.73 28.85 -4.54
CA LEU A 385 -12.44 28.72 -5.22
C LEU A 385 -11.35 29.38 -4.37
N VAL A 386 -10.23 28.71 -4.20
CA VAL A 386 -9.06 29.19 -3.46
C VAL A 386 -7.80 29.08 -4.35
N PRO A 387 -7.55 30.07 -5.24
CA PRO A 387 -6.33 30.11 -6.02
C PRO A 387 -5.17 30.55 -5.12
N ARG A 388 -4.08 29.75 -5.11
CA ARG A 388 -2.91 30.06 -4.28
C ARG A 388 -2.25 31.39 -4.66
N GLU A 389 -2.26 31.73 -5.93
CA GLU A 389 -1.67 32.99 -6.44
C GLU A 389 -2.29 34.26 -5.85
N SER A 390 -3.60 34.25 -5.53
CA SER A 390 -4.34 35.41 -4.99
C SER A 390 -4.65 35.25 -3.51
N ASP A 391 -5.03 34.07 -3.06
CA ASP A 391 -5.59 33.80 -1.72
C ASP A 391 -4.57 33.16 -0.76
N GLY A 392 -3.41 32.71 -1.27
CA GLY A 392 -2.47 31.91 -0.51
C GLY A 392 -2.96 30.49 -0.27
N PHE A 393 -2.37 29.82 0.70
CA PHE A 393 -2.84 28.49 1.12
C PHE A 393 -4.10 28.59 1.98
N LEU A 394 -5.02 27.64 1.79
CA LEU A 394 -6.15 27.47 2.71
C LEU A 394 -5.62 27.09 4.09
N THR A 395 -6.06 27.81 5.12
CA THR A 395 -5.60 27.61 6.51
C THR A 395 -6.75 27.13 7.40
N GLY A 396 -6.38 26.44 8.51
CA GLY A 396 -7.35 26.05 9.54
C GLY A 396 -8.00 27.25 10.22
N GLU A 397 -7.29 28.37 10.35
CA GLU A 397 -7.81 29.63 10.89
C GLU A 397 -8.94 30.19 10.02
N ARG A 398 -8.74 30.24 8.68
CA ARG A 398 -9.78 30.67 7.73
C ARG A 398 -11.01 29.75 7.80
N LEU A 399 -10.79 28.44 7.83
CA LEU A 399 -11.88 27.46 7.95
C LEU A 399 -12.65 27.62 9.26
N ALA A 400 -11.94 27.84 10.37
CA ALA A 400 -12.57 28.06 11.68
C ALA A 400 -13.34 29.39 11.74
N ALA A 401 -12.84 30.43 11.08
CA ALA A 401 -13.53 31.73 11.00
C ALA A 401 -14.78 31.70 10.11
N GLU A 402 -14.77 30.90 9.05
CA GLU A 402 -15.89 30.77 8.09
C GLU A 402 -16.92 29.70 8.53
N ASN A 403 -16.61 28.85 9.56
CA ASN A 403 -17.47 27.76 10.01
C ASN A 403 -17.61 27.79 11.54
N GLU A 404 -18.77 28.19 12.03
CA GLU A 404 -19.03 28.43 13.46
C GLU A 404 -18.96 27.17 14.34
N ASP A 405 -19.26 25.97 13.81
CA ASP A 405 -19.35 24.70 14.55
C ASP A 405 -18.38 23.62 14.06
N LEU A 406 -17.08 23.97 14.03
CA LEU A 406 -16.05 23.03 13.53
C LEU A 406 -16.04 21.69 14.30
N ALA A 407 -16.39 21.72 15.59
CA ALA A 407 -16.40 20.51 16.43
C ALA A 407 -17.50 19.49 16.06
N GLN A 408 -18.53 19.92 15.33
CA GLN A 408 -19.64 19.06 14.85
C GLN A 408 -19.64 18.87 13.33
N THR A 409 -18.55 19.26 12.67
CA THR A 409 -18.41 19.23 11.23
C THR A 409 -17.45 18.12 10.79
N ASP A 410 -17.84 17.30 9.83
CA ASP A 410 -16.89 16.38 9.19
C ASP A 410 -16.12 17.09 8.08
N VAL A 411 -14.80 16.97 8.09
CA VAL A 411 -13.89 17.56 7.12
C VAL A 411 -13.31 16.47 6.23
N LEU A 412 -13.62 16.53 4.94
CA LEU A 412 -13.11 15.61 3.93
C LEU A 412 -12.05 16.32 3.10
N VAL A 413 -10.85 15.75 3.06
CA VAL A 413 -9.71 16.35 2.33
C VAL A 413 -9.16 15.37 1.31
N CYS A 414 -9.03 15.80 0.06
CA CYS A 414 -8.30 15.06 -0.95
C CYS A 414 -7.30 15.98 -1.67
N GLY A 415 -6.01 15.64 -1.61
CA GLY A 415 -4.97 16.48 -2.19
C GLY A 415 -3.54 16.00 -1.86
N PRO A 416 -2.55 16.89 -2.05
CA PRO A 416 -1.16 16.57 -1.73
C PRO A 416 -0.95 16.27 -0.23
N PRO A 417 -0.06 15.32 0.14
CA PRO A 417 0.20 14.95 1.52
C PRO A 417 0.51 16.14 2.44
N ALA A 418 1.35 17.06 1.98
CA ALA A 418 1.72 18.25 2.77
C ALA A 418 0.52 19.15 3.11
N MET A 419 -0.46 19.26 2.20
CA MET A 419 -1.70 19.98 2.44
C MET A 419 -2.57 19.25 3.48
N ILE A 420 -2.73 17.93 3.33
CA ILE A 420 -3.50 17.09 4.27
C ILE A 420 -2.92 17.17 5.67
N ASP A 421 -1.59 17.01 5.81
CA ASP A 421 -0.92 17.03 7.12
C ASP A 421 -0.98 18.41 7.78
N SER A 422 -0.80 19.47 6.99
CA SER A 422 -0.90 20.86 7.46
C SER A 422 -2.32 21.18 7.96
N LEU A 423 -3.35 20.88 7.15
CA LEU A 423 -4.75 21.14 7.53
C LEU A 423 -5.16 20.30 8.73
N ARG A 424 -4.75 19.03 8.81
CA ARG A 424 -5.02 18.17 9.96
C ARG A 424 -4.45 18.76 11.25
N ALA A 425 -3.21 19.22 11.24
CA ALA A 425 -2.57 19.82 12.40
C ALA A 425 -3.28 21.11 12.85
N GLN A 426 -3.59 21.99 11.89
CA GLN A 426 -4.24 23.27 12.16
C GLN A 426 -5.67 23.06 12.65
N LEU A 427 -6.49 22.24 11.99
CA LEU A 427 -7.88 22.00 12.40
C LEU A 427 -8.00 21.31 13.74
N ASN A 428 -7.10 20.36 14.05
CA ASN A 428 -7.03 19.79 15.39
C ASN A 428 -6.71 20.85 16.47
N ALA A 429 -5.85 21.83 16.15
CA ALA A 429 -5.54 22.94 17.06
C ALA A 429 -6.75 23.89 17.27
N HIS A 430 -7.65 23.97 16.28
CA HIS A 430 -8.92 24.69 16.35
C HIS A 430 -10.08 23.85 16.90
N GLY A 431 -9.82 22.66 17.44
CA GLY A 431 -10.81 21.86 18.17
C GLY A 431 -11.57 20.83 17.32
N LEU A 432 -11.19 20.60 16.05
CA LEU A 432 -11.77 19.52 15.24
C LEU A 432 -11.39 18.16 15.85
N PRO A 433 -12.36 17.29 16.17
CA PRO A 433 -12.07 15.93 16.60
C PRO A 433 -11.33 15.14 15.53
N ARG A 434 -10.41 14.24 15.95
CA ARG A 434 -9.58 13.48 15.01
C ARG A 434 -10.37 12.52 14.12
N ASP A 435 -11.47 12.02 14.59
CA ASP A 435 -12.40 11.13 13.90
C ASP A 435 -13.32 11.85 12.90
N CYS A 436 -13.44 13.18 13.02
CA CYS A 436 -14.13 14.02 12.04
C CYS A 436 -13.22 14.51 10.90
N PHE A 437 -11.94 14.12 10.86
CA PHE A 437 -11.03 14.47 9.77
C PHE A 437 -10.78 13.25 8.85
N HIS A 438 -11.37 13.28 7.68
CA HIS A 438 -11.28 12.22 6.67
C HIS A 438 -10.38 12.66 5.52
N ALA A 439 -9.35 11.88 5.22
CA ALA A 439 -8.45 12.23 4.13
C ALA A 439 -8.25 11.06 3.18
N GLU A 440 -8.18 11.36 1.90
CA GLU A 440 -7.72 10.45 0.86
C GLU A 440 -6.46 11.03 0.21
N GLU A 441 -5.40 10.23 0.20
CA GLU A 441 -4.10 10.62 -0.33
C GLU A 441 -3.81 9.89 -1.64
N PHE A 442 -3.63 10.62 -2.75
CA PHE A 442 -3.16 10.03 -4.01
C PHE A 442 -1.64 9.82 -4.00
N GLY A 443 -1.15 9.04 -3.03
CA GLY A 443 0.27 8.84 -2.78
C GLY A 443 0.81 7.44 -3.04
N PHE A 444 0.09 6.56 -3.74
CA PHE A 444 0.52 5.18 -3.99
C PHE A 444 1.85 5.04 -4.77
N ALA A 445 2.38 6.12 -5.31
CA ALA A 445 3.50 6.12 -6.26
C ALA A 445 4.78 6.82 -5.80
N LYS A 446 4.90 7.27 -4.56
CA LYS A 446 6.18 7.84 -4.11
C LYS A 446 7.12 6.80 -3.50
N ILE A 447 7.32 5.69 -4.20
CA ILE A 447 8.52 4.87 -4.09
C ILE A 447 9.38 5.20 -5.32
N GLY A 448 10.32 6.12 -5.14
CA GLY A 448 11.22 6.58 -6.18
C GLY A 448 11.21 8.11 -6.37
N ARG A 449 12.38 8.74 -6.54
CA ARG A 449 12.50 10.16 -6.92
C ARG A 449 11.78 10.41 -8.25
N PRO A 450 11.13 11.57 -8.46
CA PRO A 450 10.63 11.94 -9.78
C PRO A 450 11.78 11.89 -10.79
N ARG A 451 11.57 11.19 -11.91
CA ARG A 451 12.53 11.14 -13.02
C ARG A 451 12.56 12.51 -13.71
N THR A 452 13.75 12.97 -14.07
CA THR A 452 13.93 14.11 -14.97
C THR A 452 13.65 13.70 -16.41
N ALA A 453 13.40 14.66 -17.29
CA ALA A 453 13.12 14.40 -18.72
C ALA A 453 14.25 13.64 -19.43
N GLU A 454 15.49 13.70 -18.94
CA GLU A 454 16.66 12.98 -19.45
C GLU A 454 16.62 11.46 -19.17
N ASP A 455 15.89 11.03 -18.12
CA ASP A 455 15.75 9.61 -17.76
C ASP A 455 14.78 8.85 -18.69
N LEU A 456 14.15 9.54 -19.65
CA LEU A 456 13.07 9.01 -20.49
C LEU A 456 13.48 8.68 -21.94
N GLN A 457 14.77 8.69 -22.25
CA GLN A 457 15.22 8.31 -23.60
C GLN A 457 14.98 6.82 -23.88
N PRO A 458 14.41 6.47 -25.08
CA PRO A 458 14.27 5.10 -25.53
C PRO A 458 15.67 4.48 -25.67
N GLY A 459 16.01 3.54 -24.82
CA GLY A 459 17.33 2.87 -24.82
C GLY A 459 18.02 2.84 -23.47
N ALA A 460 17.57 3.60 -22.47
CA ALA A 460 18.12 3.59 -21.11
C ALA A 460 17.83 2.28 -20.31
N LEU A 461 17.15 1.32 -20.90
CA LEU A 461 16.85 -0.02 -20.36
C LEU A 461 18.00 -1.03 -20.54
N ARG A 462 19.18 -0.60 -20.95
CA ARG A 462 20.36 -1.47 -20.82
C ARG A 462 20.70 -1.57 -19.34
N SER A 463 20.49 -2.76 -18.79
CA SER A 463 20.96 -3.18 -17.48
C SER A 463 22.40 -2.72 -17.30
N ASP A 464 22.61 -1.69 -16.47
CA ASP A 464 23.97 -1.27 -16.11
C ASP A 464 24.63 -2.46 -15.39
N PRO A 465 25.70 -3.07 -15.97
CA PRO A 465 26.39 -4.18 -15.35
C PRO A 465 26.90 -3.84 -13.96
N LYS A 466 27.18 -2.54 -13.69
CA LYS A 466 27.57 -2.04 -12.37
C LYS A 466 26.44 -2.14 -11.35
N LEU A 467 25.19 -1.98 -11.77
CA LEU A 467 24.02 -2.17 -10.90
C LEU A 467 23.89 -3.64 -10.50
N LEU A 468 24.02 -4.58 -11.46
CA LEU A 468 23.98 -6.03 -11.17
C LEU A 468 25.13 -6.46 -10.27
N VAL A 469 26.34 -5.94 -10.45
CA VAL A 469 27.49 -6.20 -9.57
C VAL A 469 27.28 -5.59 -8.19
N SER A 470 26.73 -4.36 -8.11
CA SER A 470 26.40 -3.73 -6.81
C SER A 470 25.31 -4.48 -6.07
N LEU A 471 24.29 -4.98 -6.79
CA LEU A 471 23.20 -5.80 -6.21
C LEU A 471 23.71 -7.17 -5.73
N ALA A 472 24.58 -7.81 -6.50
CA ALA A 472 25.26 -9.04 -6.06
C ALA A 472 26.15 -8.76 -4.85
N ALA A 473 26.92 -7.67 -4.86
CA ALA A 473 27.75 -7.27 -3.72
C ALA A 473 26.94 -7.01 -2.45
N VAL A 474 25.78 -6.35 -2.55
CA VAL A 474 24.88 -6.12 -1.40
C VAL A 474 24.23 -7.41 -0.93
N ALA A 475 23.86 -8.31 -1.84
CA ALA A 475 23.28 -9.61 -1.52
C ALA A 475 24.27 -10.51 -0.73
N PHE A 476 25.56 -10.42 -1.07
CA PHE A 476 26.62 -11.13 -0.36
C PHE A 476 27.20 -10.34 0.82
N ALA A 477 27.23 -9.00 0.74
CA ALA A 477 27.76 -8.15 1.82
C ALA A 477 26.79 -8.03 3.02
N GLY A 478 25.48 -8.16 2.83
CA GLY A 478 24.50 -8.09 3.93
C GLY A 478 24.74 -9.14 5.00
N PRO A 479 24.76 -10.43 4.65
CA PRO A 479 25.17 -11.49 5.57
C PRO A 479 26.61 -11.35 6.06
N ALA A 480 27.56 -10.96 5.19
CA ALA A 480 28.96 -10.75 5.55
C ALA A 480 29.17 -9.57 6.51
N LEU A 481 28.41 -8.48 6.35
CA LEU A 481 28.43 -7.33 7.25
C LEU A 481 27.85 -7.66 8.62
N ALA A 482 26.77 -8.46 8.67
CA ALA A 482 26.22 -8.97 9.92
C ALA A 482 27.25 -9.87 10.65
N VAL A 483 27.97 -10.72 9.91
CA VAL A 483 29.06 -11.55 10.43
C VAL A 483 30.24 -10.69 10.88
N ALA A 484 30.63 -9.67 10.11
CA ALA A 484 31.73 -8.75 10.47
C ALA A 484 31.40 -7.93 11.72
N LEU A 485 30.14 -7.47 11.88
CA LEU A 485 29.68 -6.80 13.10
C LEU A 485 29.70 -7.74 14.31
N LEU A 486 29.31 -9.01 14.13
CA LEU A 486 29.39 -10.04 15.19
C LEU A 486 30.84 -10.35 15.58
N ILE A 487 31.74 -10.48 14.60
CA ILE A 487 33.18 -10.67 14.86
C ILE A 487 33.77 -9.42 15.54
N GLY A 488 33.43 -8.22 15.09
CA GLY A 488 33.86 -6.96 15.69
C GLY A 488 33.38 -6.79 17.14
N THR A 489 32.12 -7.10 17.43
CA THR A 489 31.58 -7.09 18.81
C THR A 489 32.20 -8.16 19.69
N TYR A 490 32.47 -9.35 19.15
CA TYR A 490 33.15 -10.43 19.86
C TYR A 490 34.62 -10.06 20.18
N LEU A 491 35.36 -9.48 19.24
CA LEU A 491 36.72 -9.03 19.46
C LEU A 491 36.80 -7.89 20.49
N LEU A 492 35.85 -6.95 20.46
CA LEU A 492 35.72 -5.91 21.47
C LEU A 492 35.35 -6.43 22.86
N ALA A 493 34.53 -7.47 22.94
CA ALA A 493 34.19 -8.13 24.21
C ALA A 493 35.35 -8.95 24.80
N ARG A 494 36.30 -9.41 23.98
CA ARG A 494 37.47 -10.18 24.39
C ARG A 494 38.67 -9.30 24.72
N SER A 495 38.67 -8.04 24.34
CA SER A 495 39.70 -7.03 24.66
C SER A 495 39.42 -6.27 25.94
N ARG A 496 38.33 -6.55 26.61
CA ARG A 496 37.97 -6.13 27.97
C ARG A 496 38.02 -7.33 28.92
#